data_221c45d1ebbde92bd614c10b96621726
#
_entry.id   221c45d1ebbde92bd614c10b96621726
#
_cell.length_a   1.000
_cell.length_b   1.000
_cell.length_c   1.000
_cell.angle_alpha   90.00
_cell.angle_beta   90.00
_cell.angle_gamma   90.00
#
_symmetry.space_group_name_H-M   'P 1'
#
loop_
_entity.id
_entity.type
_entity.pdbx_description
1 polymer ?
#
loop_
_entity_poly.entity_id
_entity_poly.type
_entity_poly.pdbx_seq_one_letter_code
_entity_poly.pdbx_strand_id
1 'polypeptide(L)'
;MSKIKNAFDTKTLMAYITCGDPDLDTTTSIIRAAITNGANIIGLGIPFSDPTAESAVIQESNVRALNNGITTDDIFEYVKELRREINVPIIFMTYANVVFSYGGDRFYQNCKECDVDGILIADLPFEEREEFLPLSEKYDIELVTPLAFNSGDRAKVIAKEAKELIYILSSSEEEMQAKGEALINNVRSVTDVPCVISYGVCSKDTMIKMSAISDGVVASEDVMLLLKEQGKEAATAIGELIADVKKSQ
;
A
#
# COMPACT_ATOMS: atom_id res chain seq x y z
N MET A 1 -19.58 7.65 2.69
CA MET A 1 -18.79 6.82 1.76
C MET A 1 -17.37 6.82 2.27
N SER A 2 -16.67 5.69 2.26
CA SER A 2 -15.28 5.65 2.73
C SER A 2 -14.37 6.42 1.78
N LYS A 3 -13.27 6.99 2.31
CA LYS A 3 -12.30 7.69 1.47
C LYS A 3 -11.63 6.74 0.47
N ILE A 4 -11.42 5.46 0.86
CA ILE A 4 -10.87 4.44 -0.03
C ILE A 4 -11.74 4.27 -1.26
N LYS A 5 -13.06 4.05 -1.09
CA LYS A 5 -13.98 3.89 -2.23
C LYS A 5 -14.03 5.11 -3.15
N ASN A 6 -14.02 6.31 -2.58
CA ASN A 6 -14.04 7.54 -3.37
C ASN A 6 -12.77 7.72 -4.23
N ALA A 7 -11.64 7.15 -3.80
CA ALA A 7 -10.40 7.21 -4.59
C ALA A 7 -10.51 6.44 -5.92
N PHE A 8 -11.51 5.58 -6.09
CA PHE A 8 -11.76 4.79 -7.29
C PHE A 8 -12.78 5.41 -8.26
N ASP A 9 -13.23 6.64 -8.03
CA ASP A 9 -14.06 7.39 -9.01
C ASP A 9 -13.31 7.60 -10.34
N THR A 10 -12.00 7.50 -10.31
CA THR A 10 -11.10 7.47 -11.49
C THR A 10 -10.10 6.32 -11.30
N LYS A 11 -9.31 6.01 -12.35
CA LYS A 11 -8.18 5.07 -12.19
C LYS A 11 -7.30 5.47 -11.02
N THR A 12 -7.07 4.54 -10.10
CA THR A 12 -6.34 4.80 -8.86
C THR A 12 -4.84 4.63 -9.04
N LEU A 13 -4.09 5.55 -8.50
CA LEU A 13 -2.65 5.43 -8.32
C LEU A 13 -2.32 5.53 -6.83
N MET A 14 -1.87 4.43 -6.26
CA MET A 14 -1.35 4.36 -4.90
C MET A 14 0.16 4.52 -4.93
N ALA A 15 0.70 5.39 -4.09
CA ALA A 15 2.15 5.50 -3.88
C ALA A 15 2.52 4.84 -2.56
N TYR A 16 3.42 3.85 -2.59
CA TYR A 16 3.98 3.24 -1.40
C TYR A 16 5.24 3.99 -0.95
N ILE A 17 5.33 4.27 0.34
CA ILE A 17 6.46 4.98 0.95
C ILE A 17 6.75 4.36 2.32
N THR A 18 7.99 3.96 2.57
CA THR A 18 8.42 3.56 3.92
C THR A 18 8.53 4.80 4.81
N CYS A 19 7.77 4.83 5.89
CA CYS A 19 7.74 5.97 6.80
C CYS A 19 9.10 6.16 7.50
N GLY A 20 9.63 7.39 7.48
CA GLY A 20 10.90 7.72 8.11
C GLY A 20 12.15 7.33 7.32
N ASP A 21 12.03 6.96 6.06
CA ASP A 21 13.17 6.68 5.18
C ASP A 21 13.52 7.91 4.31
N PRO A 22 14.70 8.53 4.45
CA PRO A 22 15.63 8.40 5.59
C PRO A 22 15.17 9.18 6.84
N ASP A 23 14.16 10.05 6.72
CA ASP A 23 13.57 10.81 7.81
C ASP A 23 12.11 11.23 7.49
N LEU A 24 11.39 11.78 8.48
CA LEU A 24 9.99 12.20 8.34
C LEU A 24 9.80 13.42 7.43
N ASP A 25 10.75 14.32 7.36
CA ASP A 25 10.69 15.50 6.47
C ASP A 25 10.77 15.06 5.00
N THR A 26 11.64 14.10 4.71
CA THR A 26 11.75 13.48 3.39
C THR A 26 10.48 12.71 3.04
N THR A 27 9.95 11.93 3.98
CA THR A 27 8.66 11.22 3.82
C THR A 27 7.56 12.22 3.46
N THR A 28 7.46 13.35 4.18
CA THR A 28 6.47 14.41 3.89
C THR A 28 6.63 14.99 2.51
N SER A 29 7.87 15.28 2.10
CA SER A 29 8.17 15.86 0.79
C SER A 29 7.77 14.92 -0.34
N ILE A 30 8.02 13.62 -0.19
CA ILE A 30 7.64 12.59 -1.16
C ILE A 30 6.12 12.43 -1.22
N ILE A 31 5.42 12.37 -0.08
CA ILE A 31 3.95 12.28 -0.04
C ILE A 31 3.31 13.47 -0.75
N ARG A 32 3.78 14.69 -0.47
CA ARG A 32 3.29 15.90 -1.14
C ARG A 32 3.54 15.86 -2.65
N ALA A 33 4.73 15.46 -3.07
CA ALA A 33 5.06 15.31 -4.48
C ALA A 33 4.18 14.26 -5.16
N ALA A 34 3.98 13.11 -4.53
CA ALA A 34 3.13 12.04 -5.05
C ALA A 34 1.67 12.51 -5.23
N ILE A 35 1.07 13.13 -4.21
CA ILE A 35 -0.31 13.63 -4.27
C ILE A 35 -0.46 14.72 -5.33
N THR A 36 0.46 15.69 -5.39
CA THR A 36 0.44 16.77 -6.37
C THR A 36 0.49 16.26 -7.80
N ASN A 37 1.14 15.12 -8.02
CA ASN A 37 1.32 14.51 -9.33
C ASN A 37 0.33 13.37 -9.65
N GLY A 38 -0.69 13.16 -8.80
CA GLY A 38 -1.83 12.33 -9.15
C GLY A 38 -1.98 11.04 -8.36
N ALA A 39 -1.14 10.78 -7.35
CA ALA A 39 -1.43 9.71 -6.38
C ALA A 39 -2.67 10.08 -5.58
N ASN A 40 -3.61 9.17 -5.51
CA ASN A 40 -4.88 9.38 -4.83
C ASN A 40 -5.10 8.40 -3.65
N ILE A 41 -4.13 7.55 -3.35
CA ILE A 41 -3.99 6.77 -2.11
C ILE A 41 -2.50 6.77 -1.71
N ILE A 42 -2.22 6.89 -0.43
CA ILE A 42 -0.88 6.69 0.13
C ILE A 42 -0.84 5.36 0.89
N GLY A 43 0.06 4.47 0.47
CA GLY A 43 0.49 3.31 1.24
C GLY A 43 1.67 3.68 2.10
N LEU A 44 1.48 3.76 3.41
CA LEU A 44 2.53 4.15 4.33
C LEU A 44 3.06 2.92 5.06
N GLY A 45 4.28 2.49 4.70
CA GLY A 45 4.94 1.35 5.32
C GLY A 45 5.42 1.66 6.73
N ILE A 46 4.99 0.87 7.71
CA ILE A 46 5.54 0.92 9.06
C ILE A 46 6.80 0.08 9.07
N PRO A 47 8.00 0.66 9.32
CA PRO A 47 9.25 -0.08 9.28
C PRO A 47 9.27 -1.26 10.25
N PHE A 48 9.78 -2.39 9.75
CA PHE A 48 9.90 -3.64 10.50
C PHE A 48 11.27 -4.27 10.28
N SER A 49 11.81 -4.96 11.29
CA SER A 49 13.15 -5.57 11.25
C SER A 49 13.24 -6.76 10.30
N ASP A 50 12.12 -7.47 10.12
CA ASP A 50 12.06 -8.74 9.39
C ASP A 50 11.00 -8.73 8.27
N PRO A 51 11.08 -7.81 7.28
CA PRO A 51 10.06 -7.60 6.28
C PRO A 51 10.15 -8.65 5.15
N THR A 52 9.87 -9.92 5.49
CA THR A 52 10.10 -11.08 4.63
C THR A 52 9.20 -11.15 3.40
N ALA A 53 8.09 -10.41 3.39
CA ALA A 53 7.19 -10.32 2.23
C ALA A 53 7.64 -9.27 1.20
N GLU A 54 8.67 -8.48 1.51
CA GLU A 54 9.09 -7.34 0.71
C GLU A 54 10.33 -7.63 -0.15
N SER A 55 10.47 -6.86 -1.22
CA SER A 55 11.68 -6.88 -2.06
C SER A 55 12.91 -6.32 -1.32
N ALA A 56 14.10 -6.64 -1.83
CA ALA A 56 15.37 -6.17 -1.24
C ALA A 56 15.42 -4.63 -1.09
N VAL A 57 14.88 -3.89 -2.05
CA VAL A 57 14.84 -2.42 -2.01
C VAL A 57 14.00 -1.91 -0.85
N ILE A 58 12.82 -2.50 -0.63
CA ILE A 58 11.94 -2.13 0.48
C ILE A 58 12.54 -2.60 1.82
N GLN A 59 13.17 -3.79 1.87
CA GLN A 59 13.90 -4.25 3.05
C GLN A 59 15.00 -3.27 3.48
N GLU A 60 15.83 -2.81 2.53
CA GLU A 60 16.86 -1.81 2.78
C GLU A 60 16.27 -0.47 3.28
N SER A 61 15.12 -0.06 2.76
CA SER A 61 14.39 1.13 3.20
C SER A 61 13.94 1.00 4.66
N ASN A 62 13.39 -0.16 5.05
CA ASN A 62 13.05 -0.45 6.45
C ASN A 62 14.28 -0.33 7.36
N VAL A 63 15.42 -0.89 6.93
CA VAL A 63 16.69 -0.80 7.68
C VAL A 63 17.14 0.65 7.85
N ARG A 64 17.06 1.49 6.81
CA ARG A 64 17.43 2.92 6.90
C ARG A 64 16.54 3.66 7.90
N ALA A 65 15.23 3.47 7.82
CA ALA A 65 14.28 4.09 8.73
C ALA A 65 14.51 3.67 10.18
N LEU A 66 14.66 2.36 10.45
CA LEU A 66 14.91 1.84 11.80
C LEU A 66 16.25 2.30 12.38
N ASN A 67 17.30 2.38 11.56
CA ASN A 67 18.60 2.88 12.00
C ASN A 67 18.55 4.36 12.44
N ASN A 68 17.59 5.13 11.94
CA ASN A 68 17.34 6.50 12.37
C ASN A 68 16.46 6.59 13.62
N GLY A 69 16.09 5.45 14.18
CA GLY A 69 15.42 5.34 15.48
C GLY A 69 13.92 5.59 15.46
N ILE A 70 13.26 5.58 14.29
CA ILE A 70 11.81 5.76 14.20
C ILE A 70 11.07 4.63 14.93
N THR A 71 10.03 5.01 15.66
CA THR A 71 9.15 4.09 16.38
C THR A 71 7.73 4.14 15.82
N THR A 72 6.91 3.16 16.17
CA THR A 72 5.49 3.15 15.80
C THR A 72 4.73 4.32 16.44
N ASP A 73 5.10 4.75 17.64
CA ASP A 73 4.52 5.94 18.28
C ASP A 73 4.84 7.22 17.47
N ASP A 74 6.08 7.38 17.00
CA ASP A 74 6.48 8.52 16.17
C ASP A 74 5.68 8.55 14.86
N ILE A 75 5.40 7.39 14.27
CA ILE A 75 4.60 7.29 13.04
C ILE A 75 3.15 7.74 13.29
N PHE A 76 2.53 7.35 14.39
CA PHE A 76 1.20 7.82 14.75
C PHE A 76 1.14 9.34 14.94
N GLU A 77 2.09 9.91 15.68
CA GLU A 77 2.17 11.38 15.85
C GLU A 77 2.42 12.08 14.51
N TYR A 78 3.29 11.54 13.69
CA TYR A 78 3.55 12.05 12.34
C TYR A 78 2.29 12.05 11.47
N VAL A 79 1.55 10.95 11.42
CA VAL A 79 0.33 10.85 10.59
C VAL A 79 -0.75 11.81 11.08
N LYS A 80 -0.88 11.99 12.37
CA LYS A 80 -1.81 12.96 12.97
C LYS A 80 -1.51 14.41 12.53
N GLU A 81 -0.24 14.78 12.44
CA GLU A 81 0.15 16.11 11.92
C GLU A 81 -0.06 16.17 10.39
N LEU A 82 0.34 15.13 9.66
CA LEU A 82 0.20 15.04 8.21
C LEU A 82 -1.27 15.18 7.77
N ARG A 83 -2.21 14.62 8.55
CA ARG A 83 -3.66 14.71 8.27
C ARG A 83 -4.23 16.13 8.30
N ARG A 84 -3.53 17.08 8.87
CA ARG A 84 -3.94 18.49 8.80
C ARG A 84 -3.77 19.09 7.39
N GLU A 85 -2.93 18.45 6.57
CA GLU A 85 -2.57 18.94 5.24
C GLU A 85 -3.17 18.10 4.10
N ILE A 86 -3.34 16.78 4.31
CA ILE A 86 -3.78 15.87 3.27
C ILE A 86 -5.11 15.19 3.63
N ASN A 87 -5.91 14.92 2.59
CA ASN A 87 -7.21 14.26 2.76
C ASN A 87 -7.34 12.96 1.92
N VAL A 88 -6.31 12.57 1.16
CA VAL A 88 -6.31 11.30 0.45
C VAL A 88 -6.27 10.12 1.44
N PRO A 89 -6.82 8.96 1.12
CA PRO A 89 -6.73 7.77 1.97
C PRO A 89 -5.28 7.44 2.32
N ILE A 90 -5.05 7.09 3.59
CA ILE A 90 -3.79 6.49 4.05
C ILE A 90 -4.09 5.05 4.44
N ILE A 91 -3.33 4.13 3.85
CA ILE A 91 -3.35 2.71 4.18
C ILE A 91 -2.00 2.38 4.83
N PHE A 92 -2.02 1.98 6.10
CA PHE A 92 -0.83 1.44 6.73
C PHE A 92 -0.49 0.08 6.14
N MET A 93 0.78 -0.11 5.79
CA MET A 93 1.31 -1.39 5.34
C MET A 93 2.29 -1.90 6.39
N THR A 94 1.99 -3.04 6.98
CA THR A 94 2.68 -3.53 8.18
C THR A 94 2.69 -5.07 8.24
N TYR A 95 3.16 -5.61 9.33
CA TYR A 95 3.27 -7.03 9.64
C TYR A 95 2.48 -7.37 10.90
N ALA A 96 1.98 -8.60 11.01
CA ALA A 96 1.18 -9.05 12.14
C ALA A 96 1.92 -8.86 13.47
N ASN A 97 3.24 -9.15 13.50
CA ASN A 97 4.05 -8.98 14.70
C ASN A 97 4.16 -7.53 15.18
N VAL A 98 4.15 -6.55 14.27
CA VAL A 98 4.15 -5.12 14.65
C VAL A 98 2.87 -4.79 15.40
N VAL A 99 1.71 -5.20 14.86
CA VAL A 99 0.41 -4.95 15.48
C VAL A 99 0.27 -5.65 16.83
N PHE A 100 0.68 -6.94 16.91
CA PHE A 100 0.64 -7.70 18.16
C PHE A 100 1.58 -7.14 19.22
N SER A 101 2.81 -6.79 18.87
CA SER A 101 3.81 -6.26 19.81
C SER A 101 3.41 -4.88 20.36
N TYR A 102 2.74 -4.06 19.53
CA TYR A 102 2.21 -2.76 19.95
C TYR A 102 0.98 -2.89 20.85
N GLY A 103 0.27 -4.01 20.74
CA GLY A 103 -1.04 -4.29 21.33
C GLY A 103 -2.15 -3.93 20.33
N GLY A 104 -2.81 -4.96 19.78
CA GLY A 104 -3.77 -4.79 18.68
C GLY A 104 -4.85 -3.74 18.94
N ASP A 105 -5.48 -3.75 20.11
CA ASP A 105 -6.52 -2.76 20.45
C ASP A 105 -5.97 -1.33 20.46
N ARG A 106 -4.80 -1.12 21.05
CA ARG A 106 -4.12 0.19 21.07
C ARG A 106 -3.70 0.63 19.67
N PHE A 107 -3.23 -0.29 18.84
CA PHE A 107 -2.82 0.01 17.48
C PHE A 107 -3.99 0.52 16.63
N TYR A 108 -5.12 -0.21 16.64
CA TYR A 108 -6.32 0.18 15.91
C TYR A 108 -6.97 1.45 16.46
N GLN A 109 -6.95 1.64 17.77
CA GLN A 109 -7.40 2.90 18.39
C GLN A 109 -6.58 4.09 17.86
N ASN A 110 -5.25 3.99 17.85
CA ASN A 110 -4.39 5.05 17.32
C ASN A 110 -4.60 5.26 15.80
N CYS A 111 -4.82 4.19 15.02
CA CYS A 111 -5.21 4.33 13.62
C CYS A 111 -6.48 5.18 13.48
N LYS A 112 -7.50 4.94 14.30
CA LYS A 112 -8.75 5.72 14.29
C LYS A 112 -8.52 7.17 14.69
N GLU A 113 -7.72 7.42 15.72
CA GLU A 113 -7.41 8.78 16.21
C GLU A 113 -6.59 9.60 15.20
N CYS A 114 -5.77 8.92 14.38
CA CYS A 114 -4.98 9.53 13.31
C CYS A 114 -5.69 9.57 11.96
N ASP A 115 -6.97 9.13 11.88
CA ASP A 115 -7.75 9.08 10.65
C ASP A 115 -7.08 8.23 9.54
N VAL A 116 -6.47 7.10 9.93
CA VAL A 116 -5.99 6.06 9.01
C VAL A 116 -7.20 5.32 8.45
N ASP A 117 -7.24 5.10 7.12
CA ASP A 117 -8.41 4.56 6.44
C ASP A 117 -8.38 3.03 6.34
N GLY A 118 -7.19 2.44 6.30
CA GLY A 118 -7.04 0.98 6.19
C GLY A 118 -5.69 0.47 6.65
N ILE A 119 -5.62 -0.84 6.83
CA ILE A 119 -4.39 -1.55 7.20
C ILE A 119 -4.24 -2.75 6.27
N LEU A 120 -3.08 -2.87 5.63
CA LEU A 120 -2.62 -4.07 4.95
C LEU A 120 -1.57 -4.77 5.82
N ILE A 121 -1.86 -5.99 6.24
CA ILE A 121 -0.91 -6.83 6.99
C ILE A 121 -0.32 -7.83 5.99
N ALA A 122 0.95 -7.61 5.62
CA ALA A 122 1.59 -8.27 4.47
C ALA A 122 1.79 -9.79 4.66
N ASP A 123 1.97 -10.24 5.89
CA ASP A 123 2.18 -11.64 6.27
C ASP A 123 0.93 -12.31 6.85
N LEU A 124 -0.25 -11.71 6.69
CA LEU A 124 -1.51 -12.27 7.19
C LEU A 124 -2.18 -13.15 6.12
N PRO A 125 -2.20 -14.48 6.29
CA PRO A 125 -2.99 -15.35 5.43
C PRO A 125 -4.49 -15.05 5.57
N PHE A 126 -5.23 -15.24 4.50
CA PHE A 126 -6.68 -15.02 4.49
C PHE A 126 -7.40 -15.80 5.60
N GLU A 127 -6.95 -17.01 5.91
CA GLU A 127 -7.53 -17.89 6.91
C GLU A 127 -7.30 -17.42 8.35
N GLU A 128 -6.30 -16.57 8.57
CA GLU A 128 -5.94 -16.05 9.91
C GLU A 128 -6.48 -14.64 10.16
N ARG A 129 -7.19 -14.05 9.19
CA ARG A 129 -7.73 -12.68 9.30
C ARG A 129 -8.69 -12.48 10.48
N GLU A 130 -9.33 -13.56 10.97
CA GLU A 130 -10.24 -13.53 12.13
C GLU A 130 -9.58 -12.98 13.40
N GLU A 131 -8.25 -12.99 13.49
CA GLU A 131 -7.49 -12.38 14.58
C GLU A 131 -7.60 -10.83 14.57
N PHE A 132 -7.79 -10.23 13.40
CA PHE A 132 -7.79 -8.77 13.22
C PHE A 132 -9.18 -8.20 12.85
N LEU A 133 -10.08 -8.99 12.28
CA LEU A 133 -11.42 -8.55 11.86
C LEU A 133 -12.22 -7.89 12.98
N PRO A 134 -12.27 -8.42 14.22
CA PRO A 134 -13.02 -7.77 15.31
C PRO A 134 -12.49 -6.38 15.64
N LEU A 135 -11.16 -6.15 15.53
CA LEU A 135 -10.55 -4.85 15.74
C LEU A 135 -10.84 -3.89 14.58
N SER A 136 -10.73 -4.38 13.35
CA SER A 136 -11.10 -3.66 12.13
C SER A 136 -12.54 -3.14 12.23
N GLU A 137 -13.48 -3.99 12.59
CA GLU A 137 -14.89 -3.63 12.74
C GLU A 137 -15.15 -2.69 13.92
N LYS A 138 -14.52 -2.92 15.08
CA LYS A 138 -14.65 -2.07 16.26
C LYS A 138 -14.24 -0.63 16.00
N TYR A 139 -13.15 -0.45 15.25
CA TYR A 139 -12.57 0.88 15.01
C TYR A 139 -12.93 1.47 13.65
N ASP A 140 -13.69 0.73 12.82
CA ASP A 140 -14.06 1.16 11.47
C ASP A 140 -12.83 1.52 10.63
N ILE A 141 -11.86 0.60 10.60
CA ILE A 141 -10.62 0.66 9.81
C ILE A 141 -10.64 -0.52 8.84
N GLU A 142 -10.48 -0.27 7.55
CA GLU A 142 -10.47 -1.35 6.55
C GLU A 142 -9.30 -2.31 6.77
N LEU A 143 -9.58 -3.60 6.89
CA LEU A 143 -8.56 -4.64 6.77
C LEU A 143 -8.45 -4.99 5.29
N VAL A 144 -7.47 -4.38 4.61
CA VAL A 144 -7.26 -4.56 3.17
C VAL A 144 -6.97 -6.02 2.84
N THR A 145 -7.63 -6.53 1.81
CA THR A 145 -7.53 -7.94 1.43
C THR A 145 -6.36 -8.17 0.48
N PRO A 146 -5.26 -8.83 0.93
CA PRO A 146 -4.18 -9.20 0.04
C PRO A 146 -4.56 -10.40 -0.84
N LEU A 147 -4.11 -10.37 -2.10
CA LEU A 147 -4.32 -11.44 -3.06
C LEU A 147 -3.05 -11.67 -3.89
N ALA A 148 -2.59 -12.92 -3.95
CA ALA A 148 -1.40 -13.27 -4.72
C ALA A 148 -1.76 -13.79 -6.13
N PHE A 149 -0.89 -13.57 -7.12
CA PHE A 149 -1.08 -14.04 -8.50
C PHE A 149 -1.25 -15.56 -8.64
N ASN A 150 -0.68 -16.33 -7.71
CA ASN A 150 -0.77 -17.79 -7.70
C ASN A 150 -1.99 -18.34 -6.95
N SER A 151 -2.94 -17.49 -6.54
CA SER A 151 -4.11 -17.92 -5.76
C SER A 151 -5.09 -18.82 -6.54
N GLY A 152 -5.05 -18.84 -7.88
CA GLY A 152 -5.92 -19.71 -8.70
C GLY A 152 -7.41 -19.52 -8.37
N ASP A 153 -8.14 -20.62 -8.19
CA ASP A 153 -9.56 -20.60 -7.84
C ASP A 153 -9.83 -20.05 -6.43
N ARG A 154 -8.84 -20.10 -5.53
CA ARG A 154 -8.91 -19.52 -4.19
C ARG A 154 -9.11 -18.01 -4.24
N ALA A 155 -8.68 -17.35 -5.31
CA ALA A 155 -8.89 -15.93 -5.52
C ALA A 155 -10.36 -15.53 -5.42
N LYS A 156 -11.30 -16.38 -5.90
CA LYS A 156 -12.75 -16.13 -5.80
C LYS A 156 -13.25 -16.16 -4.37
N VAL A 157 -12.72 -17.08 -3.55
CA VAL A 157 -13.10 -17.21 -2.13
C VAL A 157 -12.62 -15.97 -1.38
N ILE A 158 -11.37 -15.58 -1.58
CA ILE A 158 -10.78 -14.41 -0.93
C ILE A 158 -11.49 -13.12 -1.36
N ALA A 159 -11.69 -12.94 -2.66
CA ALA A 159 -12.28 -11.72 -3.22
C ALA A 159 -13.74 -11.51 -2.79
N LYS A 160 -14.50 -12.60 -2.60
CA LYS A 160 -15.91 -12.53 -2.15
C LYS A 160 -16.07 -11.89 -0.77
N GLU A 161 -15.06 -12.00 0.06
CA GLU A 161 -15.06 -11.50 1.44
C GLU A 161 -14.41 -10.11 1.58
N ALA A 162 -13.85 -9.58 0.49
CA ALA A 162 -13.27 -8.24 0.49
C ALA A 162 -14.37 -7.16 0.65
N LYS A 163 -14.08 -6.07 1.37
CA LYS A 163 -15.06 -5.01 1.66
C LYS A 163 -14.83 -3.75 0.82
N GLU A 164 -13.62 -3.20 0.81
CA GLU A 164 -13.34 -1.91 0.18
C GLU A 164 -12.20 -1.94 -0.84
N LEU A 165 -11.20 -2.80 -0.64
CA LEU A 165 -10.01 -2.86 -1.48
C LEU A 165 -9.40 -4.26 -1.50
N ILE A 166 -9.09 -4.74 -2.71
CA ILE A 166 -8.24 -5.90 -2.93
C ILE A 166 -6.88 -5.41 -3.39
N TYR A 167 -5.85 -5.78 -2.64
CA TYR A 167 -4.46 -5.47 -2.95
C TYR A 167 -3.77 -6.69 -3.57
N ILE A 168 -3.53 -6.65 -4.87
CA ILE A 168 -2.86 -7.75 -5.57
C ILE A 168 -1.36 -7.58 -5.40
N LEU A 169 -0.75 -8.54 -4.71
CA LEU A 169 0.67 -8.54 -4.37
C LEU A 169 1.53 -8.66 -5.62
N SER A 170 2.64 -7.93 -5.63
CA SER A 170 3.65 -7.99 -6.68
C SER A 170 4.16 -9.41 -6.92
N SER A 171 4.49 -9.70 -8.18
CA SER A 171 5.10 -10.93 -8.64
C SER A 171 6.13 -10.60 -9.72
N SER A 172 6.74 -11.62 -10.35
CA SER A 172 7.59 -11.37 -11.51
C SER A 172 6.78 -10.77 -12.67
N GLU A 173 7.44 -9.97 -13.50
CA GLU A 173 6.81 -9.37 -14.68
C GLU A 173 6.18 -10.43 -15.60
N GLU A 174 6.86 -11.59 -15.76
CA GLU A 174 6.36 -12.71 -16.55
C GLU A 174 5.08 -13.30 -15.95
N GLU A 175 5.00 -13.42 -14.63
CA GLU A 175 3.80 -13.93 -13.97
C GLU A 175 2.64 -12.95 -14.07
N MET A 176 2.89 -11.65 -13.89
CA MET A 176 1.89 -10.62 -14.08
C MET A 176 1.31 -10.64 -15.50
N GLN A 177 2.17 -10.73 -16.52
CA GLN A 177 1.75 -10.81 -17.92
C GLN A 177 0.97 -12.10 -18.23
N ALA A 178 1.39 -13.23 -17.67
CA ALA A 178 0.78 -14.53 -17.96
C ALA A 178 -0.54 -14.77 -17.23
N LYS A 179 -0.70 -14.24 -16.02
CA LYS A 179 -1.82 -14.58 -15.11
C LYS A 179 -2.72 -13.40 -14.71
N GLY A 180 -2.28 -12.16 -14.94
CA GLY A 180 -2.98 -10.97 -14.44
C GLY A 180 -4.43 -10.88 -14.90
N GLU A 181 -4.68 -11.03 -16.20
CA GLU A 181 -6.03 -10.97 -16.76
C GLU A 181 -6.94 -12.07 -16.20
N ALA A 182 -6.43 -13.31 -16.10
CA ALA A 182 -7.19 -14.43 -15.56
C ALA A 182 -7.52 -14.22 -14.06
N LEU A 183 -6.59 -13.67 -13.29
CA LEU A 183 -6.81 -13.34 -11.89
C LEU A 183 -7.89 -12.28 -11.72
N ILE A 184 -7.80 -11.18 -12.45
CA ILE A 184 -8.80 -10.10 -12.41
C ILE A 184 -10.19 -10.63 -12.83
N ASN A 185 -10.28 -11.44 -13.87
CA ASN A 185 -11.54 -12.05 -14.30
C ASN A 185 -12.13 -12.97 -13.21
N ASN A 186 -11.30 -13.72 -12.49
CA ASN A 186 -11.74 -14.51 -11.34
C ASN A 186 -12.31 -13.62 -10.23
N VAL A 187 -11.63 -12.54 -9.89
CA VAL A 187 -12.12 -11.58 -8.88
C VAL A 187 -13.44 -10.97 -9.32
N ARG A 188 -13.52 -10.44 -10.54
CA ARG A 188 -14.74 -9.79 -11.09
C ARG A 188 -15.94 -10.73 -11.23
N SER A 189 -15.71 -12.04 -11.31
CA SER A 189 -16.80 -13.01 -11.34
C SER A 189 -17.59 -13.11 -10.03
N VAL A 190 -17.09 -12.55 -8.92
CA VAL A 190 -17.68 -12.70 -7.57
C VAL A 190 -17.84 -11.39 -6.82
N THR A 191 -17.16 -10.30 -7.22
CA THR A 191 -17.26 -9.01 -6.52
C THR A 191 -16.90 -7.84 -7.44
N ASP A 192 -17.47 -6.67 -7.12
CA ASP A 192 -17.14 -5.37 -7.73
C ASP A 192 -16.17 -4.55 -6.84
N VAL A 193 -15.65 -5.12 -5.77
CA VAL A 193 -14.65 -4.46 -4.91
C VAL A 193 -13.43 -4.10 -5.75
N PRO A 194 -12.97 -2.84 -5.70
CA PRO A 194 -11.86 -2.41 -6.54
C PRO A 194 -10.56 -3.14 -6.22
N CYS A 195 -9.75 -3.35 -7.28
CA CYS A 195 -8.46 -4.02 -7.20
C CYS A 195 -7.34 -3.07 -7.62
N VAL A 196 -6.29 -2.99 -6.81
CA VAL A 196 -5.02 -2.40 -7.21
C VAL A 196 -3.98 -3.50 -7.40
N ILE A 197 -3.15 -3.37 -8.43
CA ILE A 197 -2.02 -4.28 -8.65
C ILE A 197 -0.74 -3.57 -8.22
N SER A 198 -0.07 -4.14 -7.22
CA SER A 198 1.30 -3.74 -6.89
C SER A 198 2.24 -4.30 -7.95
N TYR A 199 2.99 -3.44 -8.57
CA TYR A 199 4.07 -3.84 -9.45
C TYR A 199 5.42 -3.55 -8.78
N GLY A 200 6.33 -4.52 -8.91
CA GLY A 200 7.73 -4.30 -8.59
C GLY A 200 8.41 -3.50 -9.72
N VAL A 201 9.71 -3.61 -9.83
CA VAL A 201 10.42 -3.08 -11.00
C VAL A 201 9.96 -3.85 -12.24
N CYS A 202 9.18 -3.21 -13.09
CA CYS A 202 8.69 -3.79 -14.33
C CYS A 202 8.78 -2.78 -15.48
N SER A 203 8.63 -3.28 -16.71
CA SER A 203 8.59 -2.41 -17.87
C SER A 203 7.35 -1.50 -17.87
N LYS A 204 7.48 -0.31 -18.45
CA LYS A 204 6.36 0.62 -18.63
C LYS A 204 5.18 -0.04 -19.37
N ASP A 205 5.46 -0.91 -20.35
CA ASP A 205 4.44 -1.63 -21.09
C ASP A 205 3.64 -2.59 -20.20
N THR A 206 4.28 -3.29 -19.30
CA THR A 206 3.60 -4.16 -18.33
C THR A 206 2.76 -3.36 -17.36
N MET A 207 3.26 -2.26 -16.84
CA MET A 207 2.50 -1.35 -15.99
C MET A 207 1.23 -0.84 -16.68
N ILE A 208 1.33 -0.40 -17.94
CA ILE A 208 0.17 0.05 -18.73
C ILE A 208 -0.86 -1.07 -18.89
N LYS A 209 -0.41 -2.28 -19.23
CA LYS A 209 -1.29 -3.45 -19.36
C LYS A 209 -2.00 -3.77 -18.03
N MET A 210 -1.27 -3.78 -16.91
CA MET A 210 -1.85 -4.06 -15.60
C MET A 210 -2.85 -2.96 -15.19
N SER A 211 -2.52 -1.71 -15.46
CA SER A 211 -3.45 -0.60 -15.24
C SER A 211 -4.72 -0.71 -16.08
N ALA A 212 -4.63 -1.21 -17.31
CA ALA A 212 -5.80 -1.38 -18.18
C ALA A 212 -6.81 -2.41 -17.65
N ILE A 213 -6.34 -3.48 -17.00
CA ILE A 213 -7.18 -4.57 -16.51
C ILE A 213 -7.62 -4.43 -15.04
N SER A 214 -7.00 -3.55 -14.25
CA SER A 214 -7.33 -3.30 -12.84
C SER A 214 -7.97 -1.93 -12.63
N ASP A 215 -8.43 -1.61 -11.42
CA ASP A 215 -8.96 -0.30 -11.08
C ASP A 215 -7.87 0.69 -10.72
N GLY A 216 -6.67 0.19 -10.50
CA GLY A 216 -5.50 1.01 -10.22
C GLY A 216 -4.23 0.20 -10.06
N VAL A 217 -3.13 0.93 -9.88
CA VAL A 217 -1.80 0.37 -9.68
C VAL A 217 -1.12 0.99 -8.46
N VAL A 218 -0.12 0.29 -7.95
CA VAL A 218 0.69 0.75 -6.82
C VAL A 218 2.13 0.95 -7.29
N ALA A 219 2.61 2.19 -7.24
CA ALA A 219 4.02 2.51 -7.41
C ALA A 219 4.74 2.26 -6.08
N SER A 220 5.61 1.27 -6.01
CA SER A 220 6.30 0.85 -4.78
C SER A 220 7.82 0.82 -4.94
N GLU A 221 8.36 -0.20 -5.59
CA GLU A 221 9.80 -0.39 -5.70
C GLU A 221 10.50 0.73 -6.45
N ASP A 222 9.89 1.26 -7.52
CA ASP A 222 10.44 2.37 -8.30
C ASP A 222 10.57 3.65 -7.46
N VAL A 223 9.58 3.91 -6.58
CA VAL A 223 9.63 5.01 -5.61
C VAL A 223 10.79 4.81 -4.63
N MET A 224 10.93 3.59 -4.09
CA MET A 224 12.00 3.26 -3.14
C MET A 224 13.39 3.24 -3.77
N LEU A 225 13.51 2.86 -5.05
CA LEU A 225 14.76 2.96 -5.81
C LEU A 225 15.19 4.40 -5.99
N LEU A 226 14.31 5.29 -6.43
CA LEU A 226 14.61 6.71 -6.55
C LEU A 226 15.02 7.31 -5.21
N LEU A 227 14.34 6.93 -4.13
CA LEU A 227 14.70 7.38 -2.79
C LEU A 227 16.08 6.86 -2.37
N LYS A 228 16.41 5.61 -2.66
CA LYS A 228 17.73 5.03 -2.40
C LYS A 228 18.84 5.77 -3.17
N GLU A 229 18.58 6.14 -4.43
CA GLU A 229 19.57 6.76 -5.31
C GLU A 229 19.78 8.24 -5.00
N GLN A 230 18.71 8.99 -4.70
CA GLN A 230 18.73 10.45 -4.59
C GLN A 230 18.54 10.95 -3.16
N GLY A 231 18.20 10.08 -2.21
CA GLY A 231 18.01 10.45 -0.82
C GLY A 231 16.96 11.55 -0.66
N LYS A 232 17.31 12.60 0.08
CA LYS A 232 16.39 13.72 0.40
C LYS A 232 15.91 14.50 -0.83
N GLU A 233 16.63 14.43 -1.94
CA GLU A 233 16.30 15.15 -3.18
C GLU A 233 15.34 14.35 -4.09
N ALA A 234 14.94 13.13 -3.71
CA ALA A 234 14.13 12.23 -4.53
C ALA A 234 12.71 12.74 -4.84
N ALA A 235 12.18 13.67 -4.06
CA ALA A 235 10.77 14.09 -4.15
C ALA A 235 10.38 14.56 -5.57
N THR A 236 11.25 15.29 -6.27
CA THR A 236 10.98 15.77 -7.63
C THR A 236 10.91 14.59 -8.61
N ALA A 237 11.91 13.70 -8.59
CA ALA A 237 11.95 12.55 -9.49
C ALA A 237 10.79 11.57 -9.23
N ILE A 238 10.42 11.38 -7.96
CA ILE A 238 9.25 10.58 -7.59
C ILE A 238 7.96 11.25 -8.10
N GLY A 239 7.81 12.56 -7.97
CA GLY A 239 6.70 13.29 -8.54
C GLY A 239 6.56 13.11 -10.05
N GLU A 240 7.67 13.19 -10.79
CA GLU A 240 7.70 12.94 -12.24
C GLU A 240 7.32 11.50 -12.59
N LEU A 241 7.83 10.51 -11.85
CA LEU A 241 7.43 9.10 -11.99
C LEU A 241 5.93 8.93 -11.81
N ILE A 242 5.36 9.47 -10.73
CA ILE A 242 3.93 9.40 -10.44
C ILE A 242 3.09 10.07 -11.55
N ALA A 243 3.51 11.25 -12.03
CA ALA A 243 2.84 11.93 -13.15
C ALA A 243 2.85 11.10 -14.45
N ASP A 244 3.95 10.42 -14.73
CA ASP A 244 4.09 9.56 -15.92
C ASP A 244 3.24 8.30 -15.82
N VAL A 245 3.20 7.66 -14.64
CA VAL A 245 2.29 6.55 -14.37
C VAL A 245 0.84 7.00 -14.54
N LYS A 246 0.47 8.13 -13.96
CA LYS A 246 -0.90 8.66 -14.03
C LYS A 246 -1.34 8.97 -15.46
N LYS A 247 -0.48 9.53 -16.30
CA LYS A 247 -0.77 9.78 -17.72
C LYS A 247 -0.94 8.49 -18.54
N SER A 248 -0.39 7.39 -18.05
CA SER A 248 -0.42 6.09 -18.73
C SER A 248 -1.63 5.24 -18.35
N GLN A 249 -2.42 5.66 -17.38
CA GLN A 249 -3.69 5.05 -16.93
C GLN A 249 -4.88 5.51 -17.79
#